data_18f1ab3a3404d162995db6ea381af2a3
#
_entry.id   18f1ab3a3404d162995db6ea381af2a3
#
_cell.length_a   1.000
_cell.length_b   1.000
_cell.length_c   1.000
_cell.angle_alpha   90.00
_cell.angle_beta   90.00
_cell.angle_gamma   90.00
#
_symmetry.space_group_name_H-M   'P 1'
#
loop_
_entity.id
_entity.type
_entity.pdbx_description
1 polymer ?
#
loop_
_entity_poly.entity_id
_entity_poly.type
_entity_poly.pdbx_seq_one_letter_code
_entity_poly.pdbx_strand_id
1 'polypeptide(L)'
;MNNSTDVGFVFNTSEGNIVAAFFVALLMLLTLVGNTMVCACFYYYRDLRTICNYFIISLSAADILVALLAMPFWLVLQLTDMDEKSRSVFSGELYSFWASIDILVGSASIMNLVAVSFDRHLAITAPFSYSESLTSLRAIIMIVALWVFSILLCGLHVPSVKMAKMRSAYQIGLVVVSFIVPLFLMFVMYMKIYFVARNQALRIGRNYARDIKATKTIAIVIGAFVVCWMPFFAIITLYALKPDYKVNIEAYKAIKWLEYLNSFLNPIIYTCLNRTYRRAFRKLLLRPSCCTGRGSSERLNCVQSTHTSFHMTKAESLSHSSSSVSENGNVCIQRSTKMEGTRV
;
A
#
# COMPACT_ATOMS: atom_id res chain seq x y z
N MET A 1 8.15 -48.30 29.51
CA MET A 1 8.67 -48.16 28.13
C MET A 1 8.11 -46.87 27.57
N ASN A 2 8.86 -45.80 27.69
CA ASN A 2 8.48 -44.48 27.20
C ASN A 2 8.84 -44.39 25.71
N ASN A 3 7.85 -44.48 24.85
CA ASN A 3 8.04 -44.02 23.48
C ASN A 3 7.82 -42.50 23.41
N SER A 4 8.87 -41.76 23.66
CA SER A 4 8.98 -40.37 23.19
C SER A 4 9.11 -40.43 21.66
N THR A 5 7.99 -40.24 20.94
CA THR A 5 8.03 -39.95 19.53
C THR A 5 8.63 -38.56 19.39
N ASP A 6 9.93 -38.50 19.15
CA ASP A 6 10.60 -37.32 18.62
C ASP A 6 9.91 -36.98 17.29
N VAL A 7 9.06 -35.97 17.32
CA VAL A 7 8.51 -35.34 16.13
C VAL A 7 9.63 -34.47 15.52
N GLY A 8 10.63 -35.16 14.94
CA GLY A 8 11.66 -34.49 14.16
C GLY A 8 11.02 -33.91 12.89
N PHE A 9 11.18 -32.63 12.65
CA PHE A 9 10.87 -32.01 11.36
C PHE A 9 11.72 -32.71 10.29
N VAL A 10 11.10 -33.59 9.52
CA VAL A 10 11.74 -34.17 8.32
C VAL A 10 11.55 -33.18 7.19
N PHE A 11 12.57 -32.34 6.97
CA PHE A 11 12.67 -31.54 5.76
C PHE A 11 12.97 -32.45 4.59
N ASN A 12 11.96 -32.83 3.83
CA ASN A 12 12.16 -33.46 2.53
C ASN A 12 12.41 -32.36 1.50
N THR A 13 13.66 -31.91 1.42
CA THR A 13 14.08 -30.79 0.59
C THR A 13 14.35 -31.25 -0.82
N SER A 14 13.32 -31.33 -1.67
CA SER A 14 13.57 -31.36 -3.11
C SER A 14 14.23 -30.01 -3.54
N GLU A 15 15.12 -30.05 -4.52
CA GLU A 15 15.79 -28.84 -5.03
C GLU A 15 14.76 -27.75 -5.42
N GLY A 16 13.59 -28.15 -5.99
CA GLY A 16 12.50 -27.24 -6.33
C GLY A 16 11.90 -26.51 -5.12
N ASN A 17 11.77 -27.19 -3.97
CA ASN A 17 11.23 -26.59 -2.75
C ASN A 17 12.20 -25.57 -2.16
N ILE A 18 13.51 -25.81 -2.21
CA ILE A 18 14.53 -24.87 -1.76
C ILE A 18 14.49 -23.61 -2.62
N VAL A 19 14.42 -23.76 -3.94
CA VAL A 19 14.31 -22.63 -4.88
C VAL A 19 13.06 -21.82 -4.62
N ALA A 20 11.89 -22.47 -4.44
CA ALA A 20 10.66 -21.80 -4.12
C ALA A 20 10.75 -21.05 -2.78
N ALA A 21 11.30 -21.67 -1.72
CA ALA A 21 11.51 -21.05 -0.44
C ALA A 21 12.44 -19.82 -0.51
N PHE A 22 13.51 -19.88 -1.31
CA PHE A 22 14.38 -18.72 -1.55
C PHE A 22 13.61 -17.55 -2.16
N PHE A 23 12.75 -17.80 -3.16
CA PHE A 23 11.94 -16.74 -3.77
C PHE A 23 10.87 -16.19 -2.80
N VAL A 24 10.28 -17.02 -1.92
CA VAL A 24 9.37 -16.53 -0.85
C VAL A 24 10.11 -15.61 0.10
N ALA A 25 11.31 -16.01 0.55
CA ALA A 25 12.13 -15.19 1.44
C ALA A 25 12.53 -13.86 0.79
N LEU A 26 12.89 -13.89 -0.49
CA LEU A 26 13.19 -12.68 -1.26
C LEU A 26 11.96 -11.78 -1.40
N LEU A 27 10.80 -12.35 -1.73
CA LEU A 27 9.53 -11.61 -1.83
C LEU A 27 9.15 -10.97 -0.49
N MET A 28 9.32 -11.69 0.61
CA MET A 28 9.10 -11.19 1.97
C MET A 28 10.00 -9.99 2.26
N LEU A 29 11.30 -10.09 2.00
CA LEU A 29 12.25 -9.00 2.19
C LEU A 29 11.89 -7.77 1.36
N LEU A 30 11.59 -7.95 0.07
CA LEU A 30 11.22 -6.86 -0.84
C LEU A 30 9.91 -6.21 -0.43
N THR A 31 8.93 -6.97 0.06
CA THR A 31 7.66 -6.46 0.59
C THR A 31 7.90 -5.61 1.84
N LEU A 32 8.72 -6.10 2.79
CA LEU A 32 9.08 -5.36 4.00
C LEU A 32 9.80 -4.06 3.68
N VAL A 33 10.86 -4.13 2.88
CA VAL A 33 11.66 -2.95 2.50
C VAL A 33 10.79 -1.94 1.76
N GLY A 34 10.04 -2.37 0.74
CA GLY A 34 9.22 -1.50 -0.08
C GLY A 34 8.14 -0.76 0.73
N ASN A 35 7.37 -1.47 1.54
CA ASN A 35 6.29 -0.88 2.32
C ASN A 35 6.82 -0.03 3.49
N THR A 36 7.92 -0.44 4.14
CA THR A 36 8.59 0.39 5.14
C THR A 36 9.11 1.70 4.54
N MET A 37 9.64 1.68 3.31
CA MET A 37 10.03 2.90 2.60
C MET A 37 8.83 3.80 2.30
N VAL A 38 7.66 3.27 1.94
CA VAL A 38 6.42 4.05 1.77
C VAL A 38 6.07 4.77 3.08
N CYS A 39 6.09 4.05 4.21
CA CYS A 39 5.82 4.61 5.54
C CYS A 39 6.87 5.67 5.92
N ALA A 40 8.14 5.42 5.68
CA ALA A 40 9.22 6.36 5.96
C ALA A 40 9.07 7.66 5.13
N CYS A 41 8.75 7.54 3.85
CA CYS A 41 8.50 8.72 3.01
C CYS A 41 7.35 9.58 3.54
N PHE A 42 6.26 9.00 3.97
CA PHE A 42 5.15 9.72 4.59
C PHE A 42 5.58 10.44 5.88
N TYR A 43 6.38 9.78 6.70
CA TYR A 43 6.88 10.35 7.95
C TYR A 43 7.82 11.54 7.72
N TYR A 44 8.79 11.40 6.80
CA TYR A 44 9.82 12.41 6.58
C TYR A 44 9.39 13.56 5.67
N TYR A 45 8.45 13.34 4.73
CA TYR A 45 8.07 14.36 3.74
C TYR A 45 6.64 14.85 3.95
N ARG A 46 6.50 16.10 4.41
CA ARG A 46 5.18 16.73 4.68
C ARG A 46 4.28 16.81 3.44
N ASP A 47 4.85 16.92 2.25
CA ASP A 47 4.11 16.95 0.98
C ASP A 47 3.33 15.64 0.70
N LEU A 48 3.70 14.56 1.36
CA LEU A 48 3.00 13.27 1.29
C LEU A 48 1.90 13.09 2.35
N ARG A 49 1.70 14.05 3.27
CA ARG A 49 0.68 13.94 4.32
C ARG A 49 -0.70 14.40 3.82
N THR A 50 -1.16 13.77 2.74
CA THR A 50 -2.52 13.96 2.20
C THR A 50 -3.45 12.89 2.71
N ILE A 51 -4.76 13.13 2.68
CA ILE A 51 -5.78 12.18 3.15
C ILE A 51 -5.66 10.83 2.45
N CYS A 52 -5.52 10.82 1.12
CA CYS A 52 -5.27 9.60 0.36
C CYS A 52 -4.09 8.78 0.91
N ASN A 53 -3.02 9.46 1.30
CA ASN A 53 -1.83 8.79 1.78
C ASN A 53 -1.98 8.19 3.18
N TYR A 54 -2.95 8.62 4.00
CA TYR A 54 -3.29 7.90 5.24
C TYR A 54 -3.78 6.47 4.93
N PHE A 55 -4.63 6.32 3.92
CA PHE A 55 -5.08 4.99 3.48
C PHE A 55 -3.95 4.16 2.86
N ILE A 56 -3.05 4.80 2.10
CA ILE A 56 -1.86 4.13 1.54
C ILE A 56 -0.94 3.63 2.66
N ILE A 57 -0.75 4.39 3.74
CA ILE A 57 0.03 3.95 4.90
C ILE A 57 -0.64 2.79 5.62
N SER A 58 -1.96 2.84 5.79
CA SER A 58 -2.72 1.73 6.37
C SER A 58 -2.62 0.46 5.51
N LEU A 59 -2.67 0.59 4.18
CA LEU A 59 -2.41 -0.50 3.24
C LEU A 59 -0.98 -1.04 3.37
N SER A 60 0.02 -0.15 3.42
CA SER A 60 1.41 -0.56 3.63
C SER A 60 1.63 -1.27 4.96
N ALA A 61 0.91 -0.88 6.03
CA ALA A 61 0.94 -1.59 7.29
C ALA A 61 0.35 -3.01 7.18
N ALA A 62 -0.77 -3.18 6.45
CA ALA A 62 -1.32 -4.51 6.16
C ALA A 62 -0.32 -5.37 5.38
N ASP A 63 0.36 -4.83 4.36
CA ASP A 63 1.37 -5.54 3.56
C ASP A 63 2.60 -5.93 4.39
N ILE A 64 3.02 -5.09 5.35
CA ILE A 64 4.08 -5.43 6.31
C ILE A 64 3.63 -6.60 7.20
N LEU A 65 2.38 -6.61 7.65
CA LEU A 65 1.84 -7.72 8.43
C LEU A 65 1.73 -9.01 7.61
N VAL A 66 1.38 -8.94 6.31
CA VAL A 66 1.46 -10.10 5.41
C VAL A 66 2.87 -10.70 5.43
N ALA A 67 3.89 -9.84 5.25
CA ALA A 67 5.27 -10.29 5.19
C ALA A 67 5.80 -10.82 6.54
N LEU A 68 5.31 -10.31 7.68
CA LEU A 68 5.77 -10.73 9.01
C LEU A 68 4.99 -11.92 9.58
N LEU A 69 3.70 -12.05 9.25
CA LEU A 69 2.82 -13.02 9.89
C LEU A 69 2.36 -14.14 8.94
N ALA A 70 2.04 -13.84 7.68
CA ALA A 70 1.50 -14.82 6.75
C ALA A 70 2.59 -15.52 5.93
N MET A 71 3.53 -14.77 5.35
CA MET A 71 4.59 -15.33 4.51
C MET A 71 5.55 -16.30 5.24
N PRO A 72 5.95 -16.10 6.52
CA PRO A 72 6.81 -17.06 7.22
C PRO A 72 6.19 -18.45 7.35
N PHE A 73 4.88 -18.53 7.61
CA PHE A 73 4.17 -19.82 7.61
C PHE A 73 4.20 -20.47 6.22
N TRP A 74 3.98 -19.67 5.17
CA TRP A 74 4.07 -20.15 3.80
C TRP A 74 5.48 -20.61 3.44
N LEU A 75 6.52 -19.92 3.91
CA LEU A 75 7.92 -20.32 3.72
C LEU A 75 8.18 -21.71 4.32
N VAL A 76 7.71 -21.97 5.53
CA VAL A 76 7.82 -23.27 6.18
C VAL A 76 7.06 -24.34 5.39
N LEU A 77 5.84 -24.02 4.92
CA LEU A 77 5.05 -24.96 4.08
C LEU A 77 5.71 -25.28 2.74
N GLN A 78 6.52 -24.37 2.18
CA GLN A 78 7.29 -24.66 0.96
C GLN A 78 8.47 -25.61 1.21
N LEU A 79 9.09 -25.52 2.39
CA LEU A 79 10.21 -26.38 2.79
C LEU A 79 9.78 -27.77 3.25
N THR A 80 8.57 -27.90 3.77
CA THR A 80 7.97 -29.19 4.11
C THR A 80 7.13 -29.64 2.94
N ASP A 81 7.47 -30.73 2.25
CA ASP A 81 6.57 -31.28 1.24
C ASP A 81 5.17 -31.42 1.83
N MET A 82 4.15 -30.94 1.10
CA MET A 82 2.76 -30.94 1.56
C MET A 82 2.16 -32.37 1.57
N ASP A 83 2.98 -33.35 1.89
CA ASP A 83 2.57 -34.74 2.10
C ASP A 83 1.62 -34.87 3.30
N GLU A 84 0.84 -35.92 3.30
CA GLU A 84 -0.14 -36.22 4.36
C GLU A 84 0.50 -36.28 5.77
N LYS A 85 1.79 -36.64 5.85
CA LYS A 85 2.60 -36.60 7.08
C LYS A 85 2.95 -35.15 7.52
N SER A 86 3.24 -34.26 6.59
CA SER A 86 3.54 -32.84 6.90
C SER A 86 2.29 -32.06 7.32
N ARG A 87 1.10 -32.48 6.85
CA ARG A 87 -0.18 -31.97 7.36
C ARG A 87 -0.42 -32.32 8.83
N SER A 88 0.16 -33.39 9.35
CA SER A 88 0.04 -33.76 10.76
C SER A 88 0.93 -32.89 11.67
N VAL A 89 2.00 -32.29 11.14
CA VAL A 89 2.89 -31.37 11.89
C VAL A 89 2.23 -30.01 12.04
N PHE A 90 1.52 -29.54 11.00
CA PHE A 90 0.65 -28.38 11.16
C PHE A 90 -0.68 -28.86 11.74
N SER A 91 -0.79 -28.85 13.07
CA SER A 91 -2.07 -29.10 13.73
C SER A 91 -3.16 -28.30 13.04
N GLY A 92 -4.36 -28.85 12.87
CA GLY A 92 -5.47 -28.14 12.23
C GLY A 92 -5.72 -26.75 12.86
N GLU A 93 -5.31 -26.55 14.11
CA GLU A 93 -5.36 -25.27 14.82
C GLU A 93 -4.33 -24.27 14.32
N LEU A 94 -3.09 -24.68 14.08
CA LEU A 94 -2.04 -23.80 13.56
C LEU A 94 -2.36 -23.36 12.11
N TYR A 95 -2.87 -24.28 11.28
CA TYR A 95 -3.34 -23.93 9.95
C TYR A 95 -4.53 -22.95 9.99
N SER A 96 -5.49 -23.19 10.89
CA SER A 96 -6.64 -22.29 11.08
C SER A 96 -6.22 -20.93 11.57
N PHE A 97 -5.23 -20.85 12.45
CA PHE A 97 -4.65 -19.59 12.92
C PHE A 97 -3.99 -18.82 11.76
N TRP A 98 -3.15 -19.48 10.97
CA TRP A 98 -2.54 -18.88 9.78
C TRP A 98 -3.59 -18.40 8.77
N ALA A 99 -4.60 -19.21 8.45
CA ALA A 99 -5.67 -18.81 7.56
C ALA A 99 -6.48 -17.62 8.10
N SER A 100 -6.64 -17.52 9.42
CA SER A 100 -7.27 -16.36 10.06
C SER A 100 -6.45 -15.08 9.88
N ILE A 101 -5.13 -15.17 9.97
CA ILE A 101 -4.22 -14.04 9.68
C ILE A 101 -4.36 -13.61 8.22
N ASP A 102 -4.36 -14.56 7.27
CA ASP A 102 -4.55 -14.25 5.85
C ASP A 102 -5.88 -13.51 5.60
N ILE A 103 -6.96 -13.95 6.22
CA ILE A 103 -8.27 -13.29 6.13
C ILE A 103 -8.20 -11.87 6.70
N LEU A 104 -7.55 -11.69 7.85
CA LEU A 104 -7.39 -10.39 8.49
C LEU A 104 -6.65 -9.40 7.56
N VAL A 105 -5.43 -9.75 7.15
CA VAL A 105 -4.58 -8.83 6.39
C VAL A 105 -5.09 -8.64 4.96
N GLY A 106 -5.65 -9.69 4.34
CA GLY A 106 -6.28 -9.62 3.03
C GLY A 106 -7.50 -8.69 3.03
N SER A 107 -8.41 -8.88 3.98
CA SER A 107 -9.60 -8.02 4.13
C SER A 107 -9.20 -6.57 4.40
N ALA A 108 -8.21 -6.32 5.27
CA ALA A 108 -7.71 -4.98 5.55
C ALA A 108 -7.14 -4.33 4.29
N SER A 109 -6.36 -5.06 3.48
CA SER A 109 -5.82 -4.54 2.21
C SER A 109 -6.92 -4.15 1.23
N ILE A 110 -7.93 -5.01 1.04
CA ILE A 110 -9.06 -4.72 0.15
C ILE A 110 -9.83 -3.48 0.60
N MET A 111 -10.16 -3.40 1.89
CA MET A 111 -10.92 -2.29 2.42
C MET A 111 -10.15 -0.97 2.35
N ASN A 112 -8.83 -0.99 2.52
CA ASN A 112 -8.00 0.20 2.28
C ASN A 112 -8.03 0.64 0.80
N LEU A 113 -8.05 -0.29 -0.16
CA LEU A 113 -8.21 0.04 -1.59
C LEU A 113 -9.58 0.66 -1.88
N VAL A 114 -10.65 0.19 -1.24
CA VAL A 114 -11.98 0.82 -1.33
C VAL A 114 -11.93 2.24 -0.78
N ALA A 115 -11.29 2.47 0.37
CA ALA A 115 -11.16 3.79 0.98
C ALA A 115 -10.33 4.75 0.10
N VAL A 116 -9.22 4.29 -0.50
CA VAL A 116 -8.44 5.05 -1.49
C VAL A 116 -9.30 5.41 -2.70
N SER A 117 -10.11 4.47 -3.19
CA SER A 117 -11.01 4.68 -4.33
C SER A 117 -12.09 5.71 -4.00
N PHE A 118 -12.63 5.65 -2.80
CA PHE A 118 -13.61 6.60 -2.28
C PHE A 118 -13.03 8.02 -2.16
N ASP A 119 -11.84 8.14 -1.59
CA ASP A 119 -11.11 9.41 -1.51
C ASP A 119 -10.91 10.03 -2.91
N ARG A 120 -10.44 9.25 -3.87
CA ARG A 120 -10.26 9.72 -5.25
C ARG A 120 -11.58 10.07 -5.92
N HIS A 121 -12.63 9.28 -5.67
CA HIS A 121 -13.96 9.57 -6.18
C HIS A 121 -14.45 10.95 -5.69
N LEU A 122 -14.41 11.22 -4.41
CA LEU A 122 -14.81 12.51 -3.85
C LEU A 122 -13.94 13.67 -4.39
N ALA A 123 -12.63 13.50 -4.43
CA ALA A 123 -11.72 14.54 -4.89
C ALA A 123 -11.96 14.97 -6.35
N ILE A 124 -12.47 14.06 -7.20
CA ILE A 124 -12.68 14.32 -8.61
C ILE A 124 -14.12 14.71 -8.94
N THR A 125 -15.10 14.09 -8.27
CA THR A 125 -16.53 14.34 -8.55
C THR A 125 -17.11 15.51 -7.79
N ALA A 126 -16.58 15.83 -6.60
CA ALA A 126 -17.05 16.88 -5.72
C ALA A 126 -15.89 17.70 -5.12
N PRO A 127 -15.04 18.37 -5.94
CA PRO A 127 -13.82 19.01 -5.48
C PRO A 127 -14.06 20.14 -4.47
N PHE A 128 -15.17 20.85 -4.58
CA PHE A 128 -15.54 21.95 -3.67
C PHE A 128 -15.94 21.46 -2.27
N SER A 129 -16.60 20.32 -2.19
CA SER A 129 -17.04 19.72 -0.92
C SER A 129 -16.01 18.73 -0.35
N TYR A 130 -14.94 18.42 -1.08
CA TYR A 130 -13.97 17.41 -0.69
C TYR A 130 -13.31 17.69 0.66
N SER A 131 -12.82 18.92 0.87
CA SER A 131 -12.14 19.32 2.12
C SER A 131 -13.06 19.36 3.34
N GLU A 132 -14.34 19.60 3.14
CA GLU A 132 -15.37 19.55 4.20
C GLU A 132 -15.82 18.12 4.49
N SER A 133 -15.96 17.31 3.44
CA SER A 133 -16.46 15.93 3.54
C SER A 133 -15.45 14.96 4.09
N LEU A 134 -14.15 15.14 3.78
CA LEU A 134 -13.09 14.20 4.16
C LEU A 134 -11.94 14.93 4.87
N THR A 135 -11.97 14.88 6.21
CA THR A 135 -10.92 15.40 7.07
C THR A 135 -9.97 14.30 7.52
N SER A 136 -8.78 14.66 8.02
CA SER A 136 -7.82 13.68 8.57
C SER A 136 -8.40 12.84 9.70
N LEU A 137 -9.24 13.43 10.56
CA LEU A 137 -9.93 12.69 11.63
C LEU A 137 -10.91 11.65 11.07
N ARG A 138 -11.72 12.03 10.08
CA ARG A 138 -12.64 11.09 9.42
C ARG A 138 -11.90 9.96 8.71
N ALA A 139 -10.77 10.25 8.07
CA ALA A 139 -9.91 9.24 7.46
C ALA A 139 -9.37 8.24 8.51
N ILE A 140 -8.92 8.71 9.66
CA ILE A 140 -8.47 7.85 10.77
C ILE A 140 -9.62 7.00 11.30
N ILE A 141 -10.80 7.57 11.52
CA ILE A 141 -11.99 6.81 11.95
C ILE A 141 -12.35 5.73 10.94
N MET A 142 -12.30 6.04 9.63
CA MET A 142 -12.52 5.05 8.57
C MET A 142 -11.47 3.93 8.65
N ILE A 143 -10.19 4.25 8.80
CA ILE A 143 -9.13 3.25 8.93
C ILE A 143 -9.38 2.34 10.14
N VAL A 144 -9.71 2.90 11.30
CA VAL A 144 -10.05 2.10 12.48
C VAL A 144 -11.24 1.18 12.20
N ALA A 145 -12.30 1.69 11.56
CA ALA A 145 -13.48 0.89 11.21
C ALA A 145 -13.13 -0.26 10.24
N LEU A 146 -12.26 -0.03 9.25
CA LEU A 146 -11.80 -1.05 8.31
C LEU A 146 -11.01 -2.17 9.03
N TRP A 147 -10.13 -1.81 9.97
CA TRP A 147 -9.39 -2.80 10.76
C TRP A 147 -10.30 -3.58 11.72
N VAL A 148 -11.23 -2.92 12.39
CA VAL A 148 -12.23 -3.60 13.24
C VAL A 148 -13.07 -4.57 12.41
N PHE A 149 -13.53 -4.16 11.24
CA PHE A 149 -14.25 -5.04 10.31
C PHE A 149 -13.43 -6.27 9.92
N SER A 150 -12.15 -6.10 9.59
CA SER A 150 -11.24 -7.19 9.22
C SER A 150 -10.98 -8.15 10.39
N ILE A 151 -10.87 -7.62 11.61
CA ILE A 151 -10.74 -8.43 12.85
C ILE A 151 -12.02 -9.24 13.10
N LEU A 152 -13.20 -8.68 12.87
CA LEU A 152 -14.45 -9.40 13.03
C LEU A 152 -14.56 -10.56 12.02
N LEU A 153 -14.20 -10.35 10.75
CA LEU A 153 -14.16 -11.41 9.75
C LEU A 153 -13.18 -12.53 10.13
N CYS A 154 -11.99 -12.16 10.59
CA CYS A 154 -11.00 -13.09 11.12
C CYS A 154 -11.55 -13.89 12.32
N GLY A 155 -12.19 -13.22 13.28
CA GLY A 155 -12.77 -13.85 14.46
C GLY A 155 -13.88 -14.86 14.17
N LEU A 156 -14.65 -14.64 13.11
CA LEU A 156 -15.69 -15.57 12.65
C LEU A 156 -15.12 -16.82 11.95
N HIS A 157 -13.87 -16.81 11.51
CA HIS A 157 -13.25 -17.96 10.84
C HIS A 157 -13.12 -19.18 11.77
N VAL A 158 -12.60 -18.98 12.98
CA VAL A 158 -12.34 -20.07 13.93
C VAL A 158 -13.60 -20.91 14.25
N PRO A 159 -14.75 -20.30 14.65
CA PRO A 159 -15.96 -21.09 14.87
C PRO A 159 -16.51 -21.71 13.59
N SER A 160 -16.33 -21.08 12.42
CA SER A 160 -16.81 -21.60 11.14
C SER A 160 -16.10 -22.91 10.75
N VAL A 161 -14.81 -23.02 11.05
CA VAL A 161 -14.03 -24.25 10.76
C VAL A 161 -14.51 -25.43 11.61
N LYS A 162 -14.90 -25.18 12.87
CA LYS A 162 -15.38 -26.22 13.80
C LYS A 162 -16.78 -26.71 13.50
N MET A 163 -17.63 -25.90 12.84
CA MET A 163 -19.02 -26.20 12.52
C MET A 163 -19.23 -26.36 11.01
N ALA A 164 -19.37 -27.59 10.53
CA ALA A 164 -19.50 -27.89 9.09
C ALA A 164 -20.63 -27.08 8.39
N LYS A 165 -21.78 -26.90 9.05
CA LYS A 165 -22.90 -26.10 8.52
C LYS A 165 -22.55 -24.61 8.36
N MET A 166 -21.69 -24.06 9.23
CA MET A 166 -21.28 -22.66 9.17
C MET A 166 -20.17 -22.42 8.15
N ARG A 167 -19.37 -23.44 7.83
CA ARG A 167 -18.19 -23.32 6.95
C ARG A 167 -18.55 -22.77 5.57
N SER A 168 -19.47 -23.40 4.86
CA SER A 168 -19.87 -22.98 3.50
C SER A 168 -20.53 -21.60 3.52
N ALA A 169 -21.42 -21.34 4.49
CA ALA A 169 -22.05 -20.04 4.65
C ALA A 169 -21.03 -18.93 4.93
N TYR A 170 -20.07 -19.20 5.80
CA TYR A 170 -18.98 -18.26 6.09
C TYR A 170 -18.10 -17.99 4.85
N GLN A 171 -17.70 -19.04 4.13
CA GLN A 171 -16.89 -18.92 2.92
C GLN A 171 -17.60 -18.10 1.84
N ILE A 172 -18.88 -18.34 1.59
CA ILE A 172 -19.69 -17.55 0.65
C ILE A 172 -19.80 -16.10 1.14
N GLY A 173 -20.12 -15.91 2.43
CA GLY A 173 -20.16 -14.58 3.05
C GLY A 173 -18.85 -13.84 2.92
N LEU A 174 -17.72 -14.49 3.16
CA LEU A 174 -16.37 -13.95 3.01
C LEU A 174 -16.13 -13.49 1.56
N VAL A 175 -16.43 -14.33 0.57
CA VAL A 175 -16.29 -13.98 -0.85
C VAL A 175 -17.15 -12.77 -1.21
N VAL A 176 -18.41 -12.76 -0.80
CA VAL A 176 -19.34 -11.66 -1.12
C VAL A 176 -18.87 -10.36 -0.46
N VAL A 177 -18.58 -10.38 0.83
CA VAL A 177 -18.32 -9.17 1.62
C VAL A 177 -16.88 -8.66 1.43
N SER A 178 -15.91 -9.54 1.27
CA SER A 178 -14.50 -9.14 1.13
C SER A 178 -14.02 -9.02 -0.32
N PHE A 179 -14.76 -9.50 -1.31
CA PHE A 179 -14.34 -9.42 -2.71
C PHE A 179 -15.42 -8.84 -3.62
N ILE A 180 -16.60 -9.44 -3.71
CA ILE A 180 -17.62 -9.03 -4.70
C ILE A 180 -18.13 -7.62 -4.42
N VAL A 181 -18.57 -7.32 -3.19
CA VAL A 181 -19.09 -6.01 -2.82
C VAL A 181 -18.01 -4.93 -2.94
N PRO A 182 -16.79 -5.07 -2.38
CA PRO A 182 -15.70 -4.12 -2.58
C PRO A 182 -15.38 -3.87 -4.06
N LEU A 183 -15.26 -4.94 -4.85
CA LEU A 183 -14.97 -4.83 -6.29
C LEU A 183 -16.06 -4.06 -7.04
N PHE A 184 -17.33 -4.35 -6.76
CA PHE A 184 -18.46 -3.63 -7.33
C PHE A 184 -18.44 -2.14 -6.93
N LEU A 185 -18.20 -1.81 -5.65
CA LEU A 185 -18.10 -0.44 -5.20
C LEU A 185 -16.95 0.31 -5.89
N MET A 186 -15.77 -0.31 -5.98
CA MET A 186 -14.64 0.26 -6.70
C MET A 186 -14.98 0.48 -8.17
N PHE A 187 -15.58 -0.50 -8.84
CA PHE A 187 -16.00 -0.39 -10.24
C PHE A 187 -16.94 0.81 -10.45
N VAL A 188 -17.98 0.95 -9.63
CA VAL A 188 -18.94 2.08 -9.73
C VAL A 188 -18.23 3.42 -9.52
N MET A 189 -17.34 3.52 -8.51
CA MET A 189 -16.58 4.74 -8.25
C MET A 189 -15.68 5.11 -9.45
N TYR A 190 -14.98 4.12 -10.03
CA TYR A 190 -14.10 4.36 -11.18
C TYR A 190 -14.88 4.71 -12.45
N MET A 191 -16.04 4.10 -12.69
CA MET A 191 -16.90 4.50 -13.81
C MET A 191 -17.34 5.95 -13.67
N LYS A 192 -17.75 6.39 -12.47
CA LYS A 192 -18.10 7.81 -12.22
C LYS A 192 -16.90 8.74 -12.44
N ILE A 193 -15.72 8.37 -11.91
CA ILE A 193 -14.47 9.13 -12.15
C ILE A 193 -14.20 9.24 -13.66
N TYR A 194 -14.31 8.15 -14.40
CA TYR A 194 -14.06 8.12 -15.84
C TYR A 194 -14.99 9.07 -16.62
N PHE A 195 -16.29 9.02 -16.34
CA PHE A 195 -17.26 9.90 -17.02
C PHE A 195 -17.03 11.38 -16.68
N VAL A 196 -16.76 11.71 -15.43
CA VAL A 196 -16.45 13.09 -15.02
C VAL A 196 -15.15 13.54 -15.68
N ALA A 197 -14.11 12.72 -15.64
CA ALA A 197 -12.82 13.00 -16.26
C ALA A 197 -12.95 13.24 -17.79
N ARG A 198 -13.70 12.41 -18.47
CA ARG A 198 -13.96 12.55 -19.92
C ARG A 198 -14.69 13.86 -20.24
N ASN A 199 -15.73 14.20 -19.49
CA ASN A 199 -16.51 15.41 -19.70
C ASN A 199 -15.71 16.67 -19.39
N GLN A 200 -14.82 16.66 -18.40
CA GLN A 200 -14.00 17.80 -18.03
C GLN A 200 -12.77 17.96 -18.94
N ALA A 201 -12.20 16.86 -19.44
CA ALA A 201 -11.13 16.92 -20.44
C ALA A 201 -11.53 17.67 -21.71
N LEU A 202 -12.83 17.65 -22.03
CA LEU A 202 -13.40 18.41 -23.17
C LEU A 202 -13.58 19.90 -22.85
N ARG A 203 -13.58 20.31 -21.58
CA ARG A 203 -13.94 21.69 -21.17
C ARG A 203 -12.78 22.50 -20.60
N ILE A 204 -11.76 21.91 -19.99
CA ILE A 204 -10.75 22.63 -19.19
C ILE A 204 -9.34 22.06 -19.37
N GLY A 205 -8.37 22.96 -19.70
CA GLY A 205 -6.97 22.62 -19.94
C GLY A 205 -6.18 22.12 -18.70
N ARG A 206 -4.94 21.92 -18.94
CA ARG A 206 -3.69 21.56 -18.20
C ARG A 206 -3.73 21.13 -16.70
N ASN A 207 -4.51 21.73 -15.81
CA ASN A 207 -4.47 21.41 -14.37
C ASN A 207 -5.12 20.08 -14.03
N TYR A 208 -6.12 19.67 -14.80
CA TYR A 208 -6.85 18.42 -14.64
C TYR A 208 -6.03 17.17 -15.01
N ALA A 209 -5.00 17.33 -15.83
CA ALA A 209 -4.12 16.23 -16.23
C ALA A 209 -3.35 15.60 -15.04
N ARG A 210 -3.16 16.32 -13.92
CA ARG A 210 -2.50 15.78 -12.72
C ARG A 210 -3.41 14.79 -11.98
N ASP A 211 -4.68 15.12 -11.83
CA ASP A 211 -5.65 14.31 -11.10
C ASP A 211 -6.01 13.04 -11.86
N ILE A 212 -6.12 13.14 -13.20
CA ILE A 212 -6.28 11.97 -14.08
C ILE A 212 -5.08 11.01 -13.95
N LYS A 213 -3.84 11.53 -13.86
CA LYS A 213 -2.65 10.68 -13.70
C LYS A 213 -2.63 9.96 -12.37
N ALA A 214 -3.03 10.61 -11.27
CA ALA A 214 -3.15 9.98 -9.96
C ALA A 214 -4.22 8.87 -9.98
N THR A 215 -5.38 9.14 -10.59
CA THR A 215 -6.47 8.17 -10.75
C THR A 215 -6.05 6.95 -11.57
N LYS A 216 -5.30 7.15 -12.67
CA LYS A 216 -4.74 6.05 -13.46
C LYS A 216 -3.83 5.14 -12.64
N THR A 217 -3.00 5.71 -11.76
CA THR A 217 -2.14 4.92 -10.86
C THR A 217 -2.97 4.00 -9.97
N ILE A 218 -4.02 4.52 -9.36
CA ILE A 218 -4.88 3.75 -8.46
C ILE A 218 -5.67 2.68 -9.23
N ALA A 219 -6.15 2.99 -10.44
CA ALA A 219 -6.81 2.00 -11.30
C ALA A 219 -5.89 0.80 -11.62
N ILE A 220 -4.59 1.04 -11.81
CA ILE A 220 -3.60 -0.02 -12.03
C ILE A 220 -3.41 -0.85 -10.76
N VAL A 221 -3.35 -0.22 -9.57
CA VAL A 221 -3.27 -0.94 -8.28
C VAL A 221 -4.48 -1.87 -8.11
N ILE A 222 -5.69 -1.38 -8.38
CA ILE A 222 -6.91 -2.19 -8.28
C ILE A 222 -6.93 -3.31 -9.31
N GLY A 223 -6.51 -3.04 -10.56
CA GLY A 223 -6.41 -4.07 -11.59
C GLY A 223 -5.43 -5.18 -11.18
N ALA A 224 -4.26 -4.82 -10.67
CA ALA A 224 -3.29 -5.78 -10.13
C ALA A 224 -3.88 -6.58 -8.97
N PHE A 225 -4.58 -5.92 -8.04
CA PHE A 225 -5.27 -6.56 -6.93
C PHE A 225 -6.29 -7.61 -7.44
N VAL A 226 -7.15 -7.26 -8.39
CA VAL A 226 -8.15 -8.18 -8.94
C VAL A 226 -7.48 -9.41 -9.54
N VAL A 227 -6.44 -9.23 -10.35
CA VAL A 227 -5.70 -10.34 -10.97
C VAL A 227 -5.06 -11.25 -9.91
N CYS A 228 -4.49 -10.67 -8.86
CA CYS A 228 -3.82 -11.43 -7.81
C CYS A 228 -4.78 -12.20 -6.89
N TRP A 229 -5.95 -11.64 -6.59
CA TRP A 229 -6.88 -12.21 -5.61
C TRP A 229 -8.02 -13.04 -6.22
N MET A 230 -8.40 -12.79 -7.47
CA MET A 230 -9.52 -13.49 -8.12
C MET A 230 -9.34 -15.02 -8.08
N PRO A 231 -8.15 -15.62 -8.36
CA PRO A 231 -7.98 -17.05 -8.30
C PRO A 231 -8.21 -17.64 -6.89
N PHE A 232 -7.79 -16.93 -5.84
CA PHE A 232 -8.01 -17.33 -4.45
C PHE A 232 -9.50 -17.36 -4.11
N PHE A 233 -10.25 -16.29 -4.41
CA PHE A 233 -11.69 -16.25 -4.16
C PHE A 233 -12.48 -17.25 -5.01
N ALA A 234 -12.02 -17.56 -6.22
CA ALA A 234 -12.59 -18.63 -7.04
C ALA A 234 -12.47 -20.00 -6.36
N ILE A 235 -11.30 -20.33 -5.79
CA ILE A 235 -11.11 -21.58 -5.05
C ILE A 235 -11.97 -21.63 -3.78
N ILE A 236 -12.02 -20.55 -3.00
CA ILE A 236 -12.87 -20.48 -1.81
C ILE A 236 -14.35 -20.72 -2.17
N THR A 237 -14.80 -20.15 -3.29
CA THR A 237 -16.16 -20.37 -3.81
C THR A 237 -16.37 -21.83 -4.21
N LEU A 238 -15.41 -22.47 -4.88
CA LEU A 238 -15.47 -23.88 -5.24
C LEU A 238 -15.57 -24.78 -4.00
N TYR A 239 -14.78 -24.51 -2.96
CA TYR A 239 -14.85 -25.26 -1.71
C TYR A 239 -16.19 -25.06 -0.98
N ALA A 240 -16.76 -23.84 -1.04
CA ALA A 240 -18.05 -23.58 -0.43
C ALA A 240 -19.21 -24.33 -1.13
N LEU A 241 -19.14 -24.46 -2.46
CA LEU A 241 -20.17 -25.10 -3.28
C LEU A 241 -19.96 -26.61 -3.42
N LYS A 242 -18.72 -27.09 -3.39
CA LYS A 242 -18.33 -28.49 -3.54
C LYS A 242 -17.27 -28.85 -2.50
N PRO A 243 -17.67 -29.21 -1.26
CA PRO A 243 -16.71 -29.47 -0.17
C PRO A 243 -15.75 -30.62 -0.45
N ASP A 244 -16.13 -31.56 -1.30
CA ASP A 244 -15.33 -32.76 -1.68
C ASP A 244 -14.34 -32.44 -2.84
N TYR A 245 -14.34 -31.19 -3.36
CA TYR A 245 -13.46 -30.83 -4.45
C TYR A 245 -12.00 -30.75 -3.98
N LYS A 246 -11.14 -31.56 -4.65
CA LYS A 246 -9.71 -31.57 -4.36
C LYS A 246 -8.99 -30.63 -5.31
N VAL A 247 -8.44 -29.53 -4.80
CA VAL A 247 -7.59 -28.64 -5.59
C VAL A 247 -6.21 -29.29 -5.78
N ASN A 248 -5.67 -29.19 -6.99
CA ASN A 248 -4.29 -29.55 -7.24
C ASN A 248 -3.37 -28.69 -6.38
N ILE A 249 -2.42 -29.32 -5.68
CA ILE A 249 -1.51 -28.66 -4.75
C ILE A 249 -0.65 -27.58 -5.43
N GLU A 250 -0.20 -27.83 -6.66
CA GLU A 250 0.63 -26.88 -7.41
C GLU A 250 -0.19 -25.65 -7.85
N ALA A 251 -1.48 -25.87 -8.21
CA ALA A 251 -2.38 -24.75 -8.47
C ALA A 251 -2.62 -23.91 -7.21
N TYR A 252 -2.77 -24.52 -6.05
CA TYR A 252 -2.91 -23.81 -4.78
C TYR A 252 -1.64 -23.02 -4.43
N LYS A 253 -0.45 -23.62 -4.62
CA LYS A 253 0.84 -22.92 -4.46
C LYS A 253 0.93 -21.70 -5.37
N ALA A 254 0.60 -21.83 -6.65
CA ALA A 254 0.63 -20.73 -7.62
C ALA A 254 -0.31 -19.58 -7.22
N ILE A 255 -1.50 -19.91 -6.70
CA ILE A 255 -2.46 -18.92 -6.22
C ILE A 255 -1.94 -18.15 -5.00
N LYS A 256 -1.32 -18.85 -4.04
CA LYS A 256 -0.71 -18.19 -2.89
C LYS A 256 0.46 -17.28 -3.30
N TRP A 257 1.22 -17.64 -4.32
CA TRP A 257 2.23 -16.76 -4.89
C TRP A 257 1.63 -15.47 -5.45
N LEU A 258 0.53 -15.54 -6.20
CA LEU A 258 -0.16 -14.35 -6.72
C LEU A 258 -0.68 -13.46 -5.59
N GLU A 259 -1.27 -14.06 -4.56
CA GLU A 259 -1.78 -13.34 -3.40
C GLU A 259 -0.68 -12.53 -2.70
N TYR A 260 0.46 -13.16 -2.40
CA TYR A 260 1.58 -12.49 -1.73
C TYR A 260 2.31 -11.49 -2.63
N LEU A 261 2.36 -11.74 -3.94
CA LEU A 261 2.90 -10.81 -4.92
C LEU A 261 2.15 -9.47 -4.90
N ASN A 262 0.85 -9.47 -4.61
CA ASN A 262 0.05 -8.26 -4.50
C ASN A 262 0.63 -7.25 -3.51
N SER A 263 1.07 -7.70 -2.33
CA SER A 263 1.66 -6.82 -1.31
C SER A 263 2.99 -6.19 -1.74
N PHE A 264 3.76 -6.87 -2.58
CA PHE A 264 4.99 -6.33 -3.16
C PHE A 264 4.73 -5.35 -4.31
N LEU A 265 3.67 -5.55 -5.08
CA LEU A 265 3.34 -4.68 -6.22
C LEU A 265 3.00 -3.25 -5.80
N ASN A 266 2.43 -3.04 -4.61
CA ASN A 266 1.98 -1.73 -4.13
C ASN A 266 3.11 -0.69 -4.12
N PRO A 267 4.25 -0.87 -3.45
CA PRO A 267 5.35 0.09 -3.48
C PRO A 267 5.96 0.28 -4.88
N ILE A 268 6.00 -0.77 -5.72
CA ILE A 268 6.47 -0.66 -7.10
C ILE A 268 5.57 0.29 -7.90
N ILE A 269 4.26 0.07 -7.86
CA ILE A 269 3.29 0.87 -8.59
C ILE A 269 3.37 2.33 -8.15
N TYR A 270 3.47 2.61 -6.83
CA TYR A 270 3.63 3.98 -6.34
C TYR A 270 4.94 4.62 -6.83
N THR A 271 6.04 3.88 -6.81
CA THR A 271 7.35 4.37 -7.25
C THR A 271 7.38 4.62 -8.76
N CYS A 272 6.80 3.73 -9.57
CA CYS A 272 6.80 3.86 -11.02
C CYS A 272 5.84 4.94 -11.52
N LEU A 273 4.65 5.05 -10.95
CA LEU A 273 3.58 5.86 -11.49
C LEU A 273 3.38 7.20 -10.77
N ASN A 274 3.68 7.29 -9.47
CA ASN A 274 3.52 8.51 -8.69
C ASN A 274 4.83 9.30 -8.60
N ARG A 275 4.89 10.45 -9.28
CA ARG A 275 6.09 11.32 -9.31
C ARG A 275 6.51 11.82 -7.92
N THR A 276 5.56 12.05 -7.01
CA THR A 276 5.84 12.55 -5.66
C THR A 276 6.52 11.46 -4.83
N TYR A 277 6.00 10.24 -4.82
CA TYR A 277 6.65 9.10 -4.19
C TYR A 277 8.03 8.82 -4.80
N ARG A 278 8.16 8.79 -6.12
CA ARG A 278 9.45 8.57 -6.79
C ARG A 278 10.51 9.59 -6.38
N ARG A 279 10.15 10.87 -6.24
CA ARG A 279 11.06 11.93 -5.75
C ARG A 279 11.43 11.70 -4.28
N ALA A 280 10.46 11.33 -3.45
CA ALA A 280 10.67 11.05 -2.04
C ALA A 280 11.59 9.83 -1.83
N PHE A 281 11.34 8.72 -2.53
CA PHE A 281 12.20 7.53 -2.53
C PHE A 281 13.63 7.86 -2.93
N ARG A 282 13.81 8.59 -4.05
CA ARG A 282 15.15 9.00 -4.48
C ARG A 282 15.86 9.85 -3.42
N LYS A 283 15.17 10.80 -2.80
CA LYS A 283 15.74 11.62 -1.73
C LYS A 283 16.07 10.80 -0.48
N LEU A 284 15.24 9.80 -0.14
CA LEU A 284 15.47 8.93 1.01
C LEU A 284 16.70 8.03 0.79
N LEU A 285 16.84 7.43 -0.40
CA LEU A 285 17.97 6.57 -0.75
C LEU A 285 19.28 7.33 -0.94
N LEU A 286 19.21 8.57 -1.48
CA LEU A 286 20.40 9.40 -1.73
C LEU A 286 20.78 10.25 -0.52
N ARG A 287 20.10 10.14 0.62
CA ARG A 287 20.51 10.81 1.85
C ARG A 287 21.83 10.18 2.31
N PRO A 288 22.97 10.89 2.25
CA PRO A 288 24.20 10.34 2.82
C PRO A 288 23.97 10.15 4.33
N SER A 289 24.45 9.03 4.85
CA SER A 289 24.40 8.66 6.29
C SER A 289 25.20 9.62 7.21
N CYS A 290 25.53 10.83 6.74
CA CYS A 290 26.37 11.81 7.44
C CYS A 290 25.70 12.51 8.63
N CYS A 291 24.45 12.21 9.00
CA CYS A 291 23.77 12.99 10.07
C CYS A 291 23.68 12.26 11.43
N THR A 292 24.39 11.19 11.65
CA THR A 292 24.38 10.50 12.96
C THR A 292 25.42 10.99 13.96
N GLY A 293 26.21 12.04 13.63
CA GLY A 293 27.32 12.49 14.48
C GLY A 293 27.42 13.99 14.75
N ARG A 294 26.49 14.84 14.27
CA ARG A 294 26.63 16.30 14.45
C ARG A 294 25.49 16.92 15.26
N GLY A 295 25.87 17.76 16.23
CA GLY A 295 25.00 18.38 17.24
C GLY A 295 23.87 19.23 16.67
N SER A 296 22.88 19.52 17.50
CA SER A 296 21.60 20.15 17.19
C SER A 296 21.66 21.48 16.41
N SER A 297 22.79 22.20 16.47
CA SER A 297 22.98 23.51 15.81
C SER A 297 23.16 23.42 14.27
N GLU A 298 23.78 22.31 13.77
CA GLU A 298 23.99 22.14 12.31
C GLU A 298 22.75 21.54 11.59
N ARG A 299 21.81 20.97 12.31
CA ARG A 299 20.54 20.50 11.72
C ARG A 299 19.67 21.65 11.21
N LEU A 300 19.71 22.81 11.89
CA LEU A 300 18.98 24.00 11.44
C LEU A 300 19.53 24.57 10.13
N ASN A 301 20.86 24.57 9.96
CA ASN A 301 21.50 25.12 8.76
C ASN A 301 21.31 24.20 7.53
N CYS A 302 21.21 22.88 7.71
CA CYS A 302 20.95 21.95 6.60
C CYS A 302 19.49 22.05 6.09
N VAL A 303 18.53 22.34 6.98
CA VAL A 303 17.12 22.56 6.62
C VAL A 303 16.93 23.90 5.92
N GLN A 304 17.66 24.96 6.35
CA GLN A 304 17.62 26.28 5.70
C GLN A 304 18.28 26.30 4.32
N SER A 305 19.40 25.58 4.14
CA SER A 305 20.07 25.46 2.83
C SER A 305 19.20 24.78 1.76
N THR A 306 18.37 23.79 2.14
CA THR A 306 17.43 23.17 1.21
C THR A 306 16.22 24.06 0.88
N HIS A 307 15.84 24.99 1.77
CA HIS A 307 14.75 25.93 1.51
C HIS A 307 15.19 27.07 0.58
N THR A 308 16.42 27.58 0.72
CA THR A 308 16.98 28.65 -0.16
C THR A 308 17.21 28.15 -1.59
N SER A 309 17.66 26.91 -1.76
CA SER A 309 17.84 26.30 -3.10
C SER A 309 16.51 26.10 -3.85
N PHE A 310 15.39 25.88 -3.12
CA PHE A 310 14.06 25.73 -3.72
C PHE A 310 13.43 27.08 -4.10
N HIS A 311 13.79 28.18 -3.41
CA HIS A 311 13.33 29.53 -3.75
C HIS A 311 14.10 30.12 -4.93
N MET A 312 15.42 29.86 -5.07
CA MET A 312 16.21 30.33 -6.21
C MET A 312 15.76 29.69 -7.55
N THR A 313 15.46 28.39 -7.59
CA THR A 313 14.95 27.75 -8.82
C THR A 313 13.55 28.23 -9.24
N LYS A 314 12.80 28.87 -8.34
CA LYS A 314 11.48 29.45 -8.65
C LYS A 314 11.58 30.90 -9.10
N ALA A 315 12.63 31.64 -8.69
CA ALA A 315 12.90 33.00 -9.12
C ALA A 315 13.50 33.06 -10.54
N GLU A 316 14.38 32.11 -10.89
CA GLU A 316 14.98 32.05 -12.24
C GLU A 316 13.98 31.67 -13.34
N SER A 317 12.87 31.01 -13.02
CA SER A 317 11.82 30.68 -14.00
C SER A 317 10.84 31.82 -14.29
N LEU A 318 10.93 32.95 -13.57
CA LEU A 318 10.07 34.14 -13.73
C LEU A 318 10.78 35.33 -14.34
N SER A 319 12.12 35.30 -14.54
CA SER A 319 12.91 36.39 -15.07
C SER A 319 13.24 36.33 -16.57
N HIS A 320 12.69 35.32 -17.31
CA HIS A 320 12.90 35.18 -18.75
C HIS A 320 11.70 35.65 -19.60
N SER A 321 11.12 36.80 -19.28
CA SER A 321 10.25 37.49 -20.21
C SER A 321 10.25 39.00 -19.92
N SER A 322 11.27 39.66 -20.33
CA SER A 322 11.34 41.05 -20.82
C SER A 322 12.74 41.61 -20.63
N SER A 323 13.52 41.68 -21.68
CA SER A 323 14.60 42.66 -21.82
C SER A 323 14.81 42.96 -23.27
N SER A 324 14.37 44.14 -23.68
CA SER A 324 14.92 44.86 -24.82
C SER A 324 15.90 45.92 -24.31
N VAL A 325 17.15 45.76 -24.75
CA VAL A 325 18.17 46.77 -25.08
C VAL A 325 18.21 48.08 -24.27
N SER A 326 19.35 48.34 -23.56
CA SER A 326 20.15 49.56 -23.76
C SER A 326 21.51 49.44 -23.08
N GLU A 327 22.52 49.94 -23.80
CA GLU A 327 23.94 50.07 -23.46
C GLU A 327 24.21 51.07 -22.34
N ASN A 328 25.39 50.86 -21.74
CA ASN A 328 26.25 51.83 -21.05
C ASN A 328 25.99 52.24 -19.59
N GLY A 329 27.02 52.03 -18.79
CA GLY A 329 27.43 52.99 -17.75
C GLY A 329 27.40 52.54 -16.32
N ASN A 330 28.58 52.37 -15.79
CA ASN A 330 28.93 52.39 -14.36
C ASN A 330 28.01 53.22 -13.45
N VAL A 331 27.53 52.63 -12.35
CA VAL A 331 27.22 53.40 -11.13
C VAL A 331 27.36 52.57 -9.87
N CYS A 332 28.05 53.20 -8.92
CA CYS A 332 28.31 52.85 -7.52
C CYS A 332 27.08 52.44 -6.71
N ILE A 333 27.31 51.47 -5.83
CA ILE A 333 26.42 51.17 -4.71
C ILE A 333 26.64 52.23 -3.61
N GLN A 334 25.62 53.04 -3.33
CA GLN A 334 25.50 53.76 -2.06
C GLN A 334 24.43 53.10 -1.18
N ARG A 335 24.91 52.59 -0.03
CA ARG A 335 24.06 52.32 1.13
C ARG A 335 23.49 53.64 1.66
N SER A 336 22.18 53.70 1.85
CA SER A 336 21.53 54.70 2.67
C SER A 336 20.75 54.05 3.79
N THR A 337 21.30 54.09 4.97
CA THR A 337 20.62 53.97 6.26
C THR A 337 19.79 55.22 6.49
N LYS A 338 18.51 55.08 6.78
CA LYS A 338 17.75 56.15 7.46
C LYS A 338 16.86 55.50 8.54
N MET A 339 17.30 55.77 9.78
CA MET A 339 16.43 55.77 10.96
C MET A 339 15.61 57.08 10.96
N GLU A 340 14.52 57.03 11.62
CA GLU A 340 13.70 58.05 12.32
C GLU A 340 12.22 57.63 12.15
N GLY A 341 11.36 57.56 13.12
CA GLY A 341 11.30 58.15 14.41
C GLY A 341 9.87 58.61 14.68
N THR A 342 9.24 58.09 15.70
CA THR A 342 8.28 58.69 16.65
C THR A 342 6.98 59.37 16.21
N ARG A 343 5.89 58.97 16.97
CA ARG A 343 4.67 59.73 17.36
C ARG A 343 3.56 59.82 16.31
N VAL A 344 2.35 59.50 16.64
CA VAL A 344 1.41 59.75 17.79
C VAL A 344 0.46 58.57 17.88
#